data_16ff380b4ea5a24e0f91f705787df657
#
_entry.id   16ff380b4ea5a24e0f91f705787df657
#
_cell.length_a   1.000
_cell.length_b   1.000
_cell.length_c   1.000
_cell.angle_alpha   90.00
_cell.angle_beta   90.00
_cell.angle_gamma   90.00
#
_symmetry.space_group_name_H-M   'P 1'
#
loop_
_entity.id
_entity.type
_entity.pdbx_description
1 polymer ?
#
loop_
_entity_poly.entity_id
_entity_poly.type
_entity_poly.pdbx_seq_one_letter_code
_entity_poly.pdbx_strand_id
1 'polypeptide(L)'
;MEKEKKTIDKSSIRFTIMAVVLIAIFCFAISPVTLQNDTFYTIKIGEHILQNGIDMKDPFSWHENLQYTYPHWLYDVVIYLVYSIGGQVGIYISTIILSITLGLTMYLVNTKLTKNKLTSFILTIAGMYLLRNYIAARAQLVTFTLFILTVYFIEMFLETKKKRYAVGLIIIPIIIANVHLAVFPFYFVLYLPYIAEYMIYILSNTEIILVTAKIDRLNKKILKTTNEEEIQKIKDEINKLEQKNEKTIKKKEKIDANPYKIKIRGNDNVKALIIIMIICLFTGLLTPLGTTPYTYLIKTMQGTTPHNISEHLPLILVDNLEFMCALVLFIAILTFTDTKIRLSDLFMLGGLILTCMGVYS
;
A
#
# COMPACT_ATOMS: atom_id res chain seq x y z
N MET A 1 -25.03 22.75 -23.28
CA MET A 1 -23.77 22.53 -22.52
C MET A 1 -22.70 22.13 -23.52
N GLU A 2 -21.95 23.10 -24.00
CA GLU A 2 -20.77 22.86 -24.84
C GLU A 2 -19.70 22.14 -23.99
N LYS A 3 -19.28 20.99 -24.46
CA LYS A 3 -18.08 20.32 -23.92
C LYS A 3 -16.88 21.18 -24.29
N GLU A 4 -16.35 21.95 -23.35
CA GLU A 4 -15.02 22.54 -23.49
C GLU A 4 -14.04 21.46 -23.97
N LYS A 5 -13.60 21.58 -25.22
CA LYS A 5 -12.47 20.82 -25.74
C LYS A 5 -11.25 21.21 -24.91
N LYS A 6 -10.86 20.38 -23.93
CA LYS A 6 -9.58 20.51 -23.24
C LYS A 6 -8.48 20.54 -24.30
N THR A 7 -7.98 21.73 -24.62
CA THR A 7 -6.77 21.88 -25.43
C THR A 7 -5.63 21.17 -24.72
N ILE A 8 -5.13 20.13 -25.37
CA ILE A 8 -4.04 19.34 -24.79
C ILE A 8 -2.80 20.23 -24.78
N ASP A 9 -2.32 20.58 -23.60
CA ASP A 9 -1.10 21.38 -23.43
C ASP A 9 0.13 20.57 -23.96
N LYS A 10 0.63 21.01 -25.10
CA LYS A 10 1.79 20.39 -25.77
C LYS A 10 3.04 20.36 -24.89
N SER A 11 3.23 21.38 -24.04
CA SER A 11 4.35 21.44 -23.07
C SER A 11 4.23 20.33 -22.04
N SER A 12 3.04 20.11 -21.51
CA SER A 12 2.74 19.05 -20.55
C SER A 12 2.97 17.63 -21.12
N ILE A 13 2.68 17.43 -22.42
CA ILE A 13 2.97 16.15 -23.09
C ILE A 13 4.48 15.94 -23.24
N ARG A 14 5.19 16.97 -23.76
CA ARG A 14 6.65 16.93 -23.94
C ARG A 14 7.36 16.60 -22.61
N PHE A 15 6.95 17.26 -21.52
CA PHE A 15 7.48 16.98 -20.19
C PHE A 15 7.23 15.53 -19.78
N THR A 16 6.01 14.99 -20.01
CA THR A 16 5.70 13.59 -19.67
C THR A 16 6.58 12.61 -20.44
N ILE A 17 6.76 12.82 -21.75
CA ILE A 17 7.62 11.96 -22.58
C ILE A 17 9.07 12.02 -22.08
N MET A 18 9.59 13.22 -21.82
CA MET A 18 10.93 13.40 -21.26
C MET A 18 11.08 12.69 -19.92
N ALA A 19 10.12 12.85 -18.99
CA ALA A 19 10.16 12.21 -17.70
C ALA A 19 10.16 10.69 -17.81
N VAL A 20 9.30 10.11 -18.67
CA VAL A 20 9.25 8.66 -18.91
C VAL A 20 10.59 8.13 -19.45
N VAL A 21 11.18 8.82 -20.44
CA VAL A 21 12.47 8.43 -21.02
C VAL A 21 13.59 8.50 -19.98
N LEU A 22 13.65 9.61 -19.20
CA LEU A 22 14.67 9.77 -18.18
C LEU A 22 14.53 8.76 -17.03
N ILE A 23 13.31 8.44 -16.61
CA ILE A 23 13.06 7.38 -15.61
C ILE A 23 13.52 6.03 -16.16
N ALA A 24 13.20 5.70 -17.42
CA ALA A 24 13.63 4.45 -18.03
C ALA A 24 15.17 4.34 -18.12
N ILE A 25 15.85 5.42 -18.53
CA ILE A 25 17.32 5.48 -18.56
C ILE A 25 17.89 5.32 -17.15
N PHE A 26 17.31 5.99 -16.15
CA PHE A 26 17.75 5.90 -14.77
C PHE A 26 17.57 4.48 -14.22
N CYS A 27 16.41 3.85 -14.42
CA CYS A 27 16.13 2.48 -14.03
C CYS A 27 17.08 1.47 -14.70
N PHE A 28 17.39 1.68 -15.98
CA PHE A 28 18.42 0.90 -16.68
C PHE A 28 19.79 1.05 -16.02
N ALA A 29 20.20 2.28 -15.71
CA ALA A 29 21.52 2.58 -15.15
C ALA A 29 21.73 1.99 -13.74
N ILE A 30 20.66 1.90 -12.92
CA ILE A 30 20.74 1.32 -11.57
C ILE A 30 20.49 -0.19 -11.52
N SER A 31 20.12 -0.83 -12.66
CA SER A 31 19.90 -2.27 -12.71
C SER A 31 21.22 -3.03 -12.75
N PRO A 32 21.47 -3.93 -11.78
CA PRO A 32 22.75 -4.65 -11.69
C PRO A 32 22.92 -5.64 -12.83
N VAL A 33 24.12 -5.68 -13.40
CA VAL A 33 24.50 -6.66 -14.44
C VAL A 33 24.80 -8.02 -13.79
N THR A 34 25.35 -8.01 -12.57
CA THR A 34 25.71 -9.23 -11.83
C THR A 34 24.50 -9.86 -11.18
N LEU A 35 24.34 -11.16 -11.36
CA LEU A 35 23.29 -11.93 -10.70
C LEU A 35 23.69 -12.21 -9.24
N GLN A 36 22.71 -12.11 -8.35
CA GLN A 36 22.86 -12.53 -6.95
C GLN A 36 22.76 -14.04 -6.82
N ASN A 37 23.35 -14.60 -5.75
CA ASN A 37 23.30 -16.04 -5.48
C ASN A 37 21.87 -16.60 -5.46
N ASP A 38 20.92 -15.87 -4.88
CA ASP A 38 19.52 -16.28 -4.81
C ASP A 38 18.86 -16.41 -6.19
N THR A 39 19.33 -15.67 -7.18
CA THR A 39 18.80 -15.79 -8.56
C THR A 39 19.07 -17.18 -9.14
N PHE A 40 20.24 -17.77 -8.86
CA PHE A 40 20.55 -19.13 -9.33
C PHE A 40 19.68 -20.17 -8.62
N TYR A 41 19.42 -19.96 -7.33
CA TYR A 41 18.52 -20.81 -6.57
C TYR A 41 17.09 -20.70 -7.13
N THR A 42 16.57 -19.51 -7.36
CA THR A 42 15.27 -19.23 -8.00
C THR A 42 15.13 -19.97 -9.35
N ILE A 43 16.15 -19.89 -10.21
CA ILE A 43 16.16 -20.60 -11.51
C ILE A 43 16.03 -22.11 -11.30
N LYS A 44 16.79 -22.68 -10.37
CA LYS A 44 16.80 -24.14 -10.13
C LYS A 44 15.51 -24.62 -9.46
N ILE A 45 14.90 -23.84 -8.59
CA ILE A 45 13.57 -24.13 -8.03
C ILE A 45 12.51 -24.10 -9.14
N GLY A 46 12.54 -23.12 -10.04
CA GLY A 46 11.62 -23.05 -11.17
C GLY A 46 11.72 -24.24 -12.12
N GLU A 47 12.96 -24.71 -12.39
CA GLU A 47 13.20 -25.95 -13.14
C GLU A 47 12.60 -27.16 -12.44
N HIS A 48 12.86 -27.31 -11.13
CA HIS A 48 12.34 -28.41 -10.34
C HIS A 48 10.82 -28.46 -10.32
N ILE A 49 10.16 -27.30 -10.13
CA ILE A 49 8.69 -27.21 -10.11
C ILE A 49 8.09 -27.67 -11.44
N LEU A 50 8.71 -27.31 -12.58
CA LEU A 50 8.21 -27.73 -13.90
C LEU A 50 8.40 -29.22 -14.16
N GLN A 51 9.43 -29.83 -13.61
CA GLN A 51 9.74 -31.25 -13.78
C GLN A 51 8.99 -32.16 -12.81
N ASN A 52 8.87 -31.74 -11.55
CA ASN A 52 8.41 -32.60 -10.46
C ASN A 52 7.14 -32.09 -9.78
N GLY A 53 6.70 -30.84 -10.08
CA GLY A 53 5.60 -30.19 -9.37
C GLY A 53 6.03 -29.56 -8.03
N ILE A 54 5.05 -29.15 -7.24
CA ILE A 54 5.25 -28.61 -5.89
C ILE A 54 5.10 -29.75 -4.88
N ASP A 55 6.21 -30.33 -4.49
CA ASP A 55 6.26 -31.51 -3.59
C ASP A 55 6.52 -31.14 -2.12
N MET A 56 6.71 -29.84 -1.82
CA MET A 56 6.99 -29.29 -0.48
C MET A 56 8.25 -29.87 0.17
N LYS A 57 9.21 -30.35 -0.62
CA LYS A 57 10.50 -30.90 -0.19
C LYS A 57 11.63 -30.03 -0.71
N ASP A 58 12.74 -29.97 0.05
CA ASP A 58 13.96 -29.31 -0.42
C ASP A 58 14.67 -30.21 -1.47
N PRO A 59 14.72 -29.80 -2.74
CA PRO A 59 15.29 -30.60 -3.81
C PRO A 59 16.83 -30.58 -3.83
N PHE A 60 17.47 -29.70 -3.03
CA PHE A 60 18.93 -29.49 -3.07
C PHE A 60 19.63 -29.91 -1.78
N SER A 61 18.86 -30.26 -0.74
CA SER A 61 19.44 -30.81 0.48
C SER A 61 19.85 -32.26 0.29
N TRP A 62 21.00 -32.63 0.85
CA TRP A 62 21.40 -34.03 0.99
C TRP A 62 20.70 -34.77 2.14
N HIS A 63 19.94 -34.01 2.97
CA HIS A 63 19.07 -34.57 3.97
C HIS A 63 17.74 -35.02 3.36
N GLU A 64 17.39 -36.28 3.58
CA GLU A 64 16.11 -36.82 3.10
C GLU A 64 14.91 -36.17 3.82
N ASN A 65 13.86 -35.84 3.06
CA ASN A 65 12.58 -35.32 3.56
C ASN A 65 12.63 -33.96 4.27
N LEU A 66 13.67 -33.14 4.04
CA LEU A 66 13.67 -31.76 4.51
C LEU A 66 12.54 -30.97 3.82
N GLN A 67 11.72 -30.29 4.62
CA GLN A 67 10.58 -29.53 4.10
C GLN A 67 11.04 -28.19 3.52
N TYR A 68 10.48 -27.83 2.37
CA TYR A 68 10.63 -26.55 1.73
C TYR A 68 9.29 -26.00 1.25
N THR A 69 9.04 -24.70 1.40
CA THR A 69 7.71 -24.09 1.22
C THR A 69 7.49 -23.35 -0.09
N TYR A 70 8.46 -23.30 -0.99
CA TYR A 70 8.36 -22.62 -2.30
C TYR A 70 7.76 -21.21 -2.23
N PRO A 71 8.33 -20.26 -1.46
CA PRO A 71 7.69 -18.99 -1.15
C PRO A 71 7.50 -18.05 -2.35
N HIS A 72 8.13 -18.35 -3.47
CA HIS A 72 8.07 -17.58 -4.72
C HIS A 72 7.71 -18.45 -5.94
N TRP A 73 7.04 -19.57 -5.73
CA TRP A 73 6.86 -20.62 -6.73
C TRP A 73 6.54 -20.13 -8.15
N LEU A 74 5.61 -19.18 -8.29
CA LEU A 74 5.22 -18.66 -9.61
C LEU A 74 6.33 -17.77 -10.21
N TYR A 75 6.98 -16.97 -9.38
CA TYR A 75 8.12 -16.16 -9.81
C TYR A 75 9.29 -17.05 -10.26
N ASP A 76 9.58 -18.10 -9.50
CA ASP A 76 10.67 -19.05 -9.78
C ASP A 76 10.45 -19.73 -11.15
N VAL A 77 9.22 -20.18 -11.42
CA VAL A 77 8.85 -20.76 -12.72
C VAL A 77 9.03 -19.73 -13.86
N VAL A 78 8.55 -18.49 -13.68
CA VAL A 78 8.70 -17.45 -14.71
C VAL A 78 10.17 -17.13 -14.98
N ILE A 79 10.99 -17.01 -13.95
CA ILE A 79 12.43 -16.73 -14.07
C ILE A 79 13.16 -17.89 -14.75
N TYR A 80 12.82 -19.15 -14.43
CA TYR A 80 13.38 -20.29 -15.16
C TYR A 80 13.02 -20.26 -16.64
N LEU A 81 11.77 -19.96 -17.01
CA LEU A 81 11.37 -19.83 -18.41
C LEU A 81 12.13 -18.70 -19.13
N VAL A 82 12.32 -17.56 -18.48
CA VAL A 82 13.16 -16.47 -19.01
C VAL A 82 14.60 -16.92 -19.20
N TYR A 83 15.15 -17.64 -18.22
CA TYR A 83 16.51 -18.19 -18.31
C TYR A 83 16.65 -19.24 -19.40
N SER A 84 15.69 -20.12 -19.59
CA SER A 84 15.74 -21.17 -20.63
C SER A 84 15.75 -20.59 -22.06
N ILE A 85 15.16 -19.41 -22.25
CA ILE A 85 15.11 -18.71 -23.55
C ILE A 85 16.35 -17.84 -23.77
N GLY A 86 16.74 -17.05 -22.78
CA GLY A 86 17.73 -15.98 -22.94
C GLY A 86 18.96 -16.10 -22.02
N GLY A 87 19.08 -17.17 -21.24
CA GLY A 87 20.19 -17.35 -20.30
C GLY A 87 20.28 -16.19 -19.29
N GLN A 88 21.50 -15.87 -18.88
CA GLN A 88 21.76 -14.75 -17.97
C GLN A 88 21.35 -13.39 -18.54
N VAL A 89 21.47 -13.22 -19.86
CA VAL A 89 21.05 -12.00 -20.55
C VAL A 89 19.52 -11.81 -20.44
N GLY A 90 18.74 -12.89 -20.58
CA GLY A 90 17.29 -12.88 -20.37
C GLY A 90 16.92 -12.42 -18.97
N ILE A 91 17.60 -12.92 -17.94
CA ILE A 91 17.39 -12.50 -16.53
C ILE A 91 17.71 -11.01 -16.36
N TYR A 92 18.84 -10.53 -16.91
CA TYR A 92 19.20 -9.12 -16.85
C TYR A 92 18.14 -8.23 -17.52
N ILE A 93 17.69 -8.58 -18.73
CA ILE A 93 16.62 -7.85 -19.42
C ILE A 93 15.32 -7.84 -18.61
N SER A 94 14.92 -8.98 -18.03
CA SER A 94 13.73 -9.05 -17.20
C SER A 94 13.82 -8.16 -15.96
N THR A 95 14.99 -8.09 -15.33
CA THR A 95 15.26 -7.19 -14.20
C THR A 95 15.11 -5.73 -14.60
N ILE A 96 15.66 -5.33 -15.74
CA ILE A 96 15.49 -3.97 -16.29
C ILE A 96 14.01 -3.65 -16.53
N ILE A 97 13.27 -4.57 -17.16
CA ILE A 97 11.84 -4.38 -17.44
C ILE A 97 11.06 -4.19 -16.14
N LEU A 98 11.31 -5.01 -15.12
CA LEU A 98 10.66 -4.88 -13.80
C LEU A 98 11.05 -3.58 -13.11
N SER A 99 12.33 -3.17 -13.17
CA SER A 99 12.81 -1.89 -12.62
C SER A 99 12.13 -0.69 -13.30
N ILE A 100 12.05 -0.69 -14.63
CA ILE A 100 11.35 0.35 -15.40
C ILE A 100 9.86 0.36 -15.04
N THR A 101 9.22 -0.81 -14.95
CA THR A 101 7.82 -0.95 -14.56
C THR A 101 7.56 -0.33 -13.18
N LEU A 102 8.43 -0.60 -12.21
CA LEU A 102 8.38 0.00 -10.88
C LEU A 102 8.50 1.53 -10.93
N GLY A 103 9.53 2.05 -11.62
CA GLY A 103 9.76 3.48 -11.75
C GLY A 103 8.61 4.20 -12.45
N LEU A 104 8.09 3.65 -13.55
CA LEU A 104 6.95 4.23 -14.26
C LEU A 104 5.66 4.16 -13.43
N THR A 105 5.41 3.06 -12.72
CA THR A 105 4.26 2.94 -11.81
C THR A 105 4.33 3.99 -10.72
N MET A 106 5.50 4.17 -10.08
CA MET A 106 5.72 5.21 -9.09
C MET A 106 5.46 6.61 -9.65
N TYR A 107 5.97 6.92 -10.84
CA TYR A 107 5.72 8.21 -11.50
C TYR A 107 4.24 8.46 -11.80
N LEU A 108 3.55 7.46 -12.34
CA LEU A 108 2.14 7.57 -12.72
C LEU A 108 1.27 7.73 -11.47
N VAL A 109 1.52 6.95 -10.42
CA VAL A 109 0.79 7.05 -9.14
C VAL A 109 1.03 8.40 -8.49
N ASN A 110 2.29 8.83 -8.37
CA ASN A 110 2.62 10.14 -7.83
C ASN A 110 1.94 11.26 -8.61
N THR A 111 1.96 11.20 -9.95
CA THR A 111 1.30 12.22 -10.80
C THR A 111 -0.22 12.25 -10.59
N LYS A 112 -0.86 11.11 -10.37
CA LYS A 112 -2.30 11.04 -10.11
C LYS A 112 -2.67 11.60 -8.74
N LEU A 113 -1.84 11.36 -7.73
CA LEU A 113 -2.09 11.81 -6.36
C LEU A 113 -1.72 13.28 -6.15
N THR A 114 -0.55 13.73 -6.63
CA THR A 114 -0.06 15.10 -6.42
C THR A 114 -0.58 16.10 -7.45
N LYS A 115 -1.02 15.63 -8.63
CA LYS A 115 -1.38 16.45 -9.81
C LYS A 115 -0.25 17.36 -10.30
N ASN A 116 0.99 17.13 -9.85
CA ASN A 116 2.19 17.89 -10.24
C ASN A 116 3.24 16.95 -10.84
N LYS A 117 3.49 17.07 -12.12
CA LYS A 117 4.39 16.19 -12.88
C LYS A 117 5.85 16.34 -12.49
N LEU A 118 6.30 17.57 -12.22
CA LEU A 118 7.69 17.83 -11.84
C LEU A 118 8.01 17.24 -10.46
N THR A 119 7.16 17.53 -9.48
CA THR A 119 7.28 16.93 -8.14
C THR A 119 7.25 15.40 -8.21
N SER A 120 6.34 14.84 -9.01
CA SER A 120 6.24 13.38 -9.21
C SER A 120 7.50 12.79 -9.83
N PHE A 121 8.10 13.47 -10.80
CA PHE A 121 9.36 13.05 -11.41
C PHE A 121 10.50 13.04 -10.39
N ILE A 122 10.67 14.13 -9.63
CA ILE A 122 11.73 14.26 -8.60
C ILE A 122 11.56 13.16 -7.54
N LEU A 123 10.33 12.98 -7.01
CA LEU A 123 10.04 11.95 -6.01
C LEU A 123 10.27 10.54 -6.54
N THR A 124 10.00 10.30 -7.82
CA THR A 124 10.24 9.00 -8.44
C THR A 124 11.74 8.70 -8.55
N ILE A 125 12.54 9.65 -9.05
CA ILE A 125 13.99 9.47 -9.14
C ILE A 125 14.61 9.27 -7.75
N ALA A 126 14.21 10.09 -6.76
CA ALA A 126 14.68 9.95 -5.38
C ALA A 126 14.29 8.57 -4.77
N GLY A 127 13.04 8.15 -4.97
CA GLY A 127 12.58 6.85 -4.49
C GLY A 127 13.30 5.68 -5.16
N MET A 128 13.49 5.71 -6.48
CA MET A 128 14.25 4.69 -7.21
C MET A 128 15.73 4.67 -6.80
N TYR A 129 16.31 5.84 -6.49
CA TYR A 129 17.67 5.91 -5.96
C TYR A 129 17.80 5.24 -4.59
N LEU A 130 16.84 5.48 -3.69
CA LEU A 130 16.81 4.80 -2.38
C LEU A 130 16.62 3.29 -2.50
N LEU A 131 15.86 2.84 -3.50
CA LEU A 131 15.61 1.42 -3.77
C LEU A 131 16.72 0.72 -4.56
N ARG A 132 17.76 1.43 -5.05
CA ARG A 132 18.76 0.87 -5.98
C ARG A 132 19.43 -0.42 -5.48
N ASN A 133 19.69 -0.53 -4.19
CA ASN A 133 20.32 -1.72 -3.59
C ASN A 133 19.38 -2.94 -3.53
N TYR A 134 18.08 -2.73 -3.70
CA TYR A 134 17.04 -3.77 -3.73
C TYR A 134 16.60 -4.15 -5.15
N ILE A 135 17.19 -3.50 -6.17
CA ILE A 135 16.93 -3.84 -7.56
C ILE A 135 17.77 -5.06 -7.94
N ALA A 136 17.11 -6.20 -8.01
CA ALA A 136 17.72 -7.49 -8.33
C ALA A 136 16.69 -8.39 -9.02
N ALA A 137 17.13 -9.51 -9.59
CA ALA A 137 16.24 -10.52 -10.15
C ALA A 137 15.55 -11.33 -9.03
N ARG A 138 14.71 -10.66 -8.27
CA ARG A 138 13.95 -11.20 -7.13
C ARG A 138 12.48 -10.81 -7.21
N ALA A 139 11.61 -11.59 -6.61
CA ALA A 139 10.17 -11.32 -6.51
C ALA A 139 9.84 -9.97 -5.83
N GLN A 140 10.77 -9.38 -5.10
CA GLN A 140 10.63 -8.08 -4.43
C GLN A 140 10.24 -6.96 -5.40
N LEU A 141 10.80 -6.90 -6.62
CA LEU A 141 10.48 -5.84 -7.59
C LEU A 141 9.00 -5.86 -7.98
N VAL A 142 8.43 -7.05 -8.15
CA VAL A 142 6.99 -7.21 -8.39
C VAL A 142 6.21 -6.72 -7.18
N THR A 143 6.64 -7.10 -5.97
CA THR A 143 5.98 -6.71 -4.72
C THR A 143 5.97 -5.20 -4.51
N PHE A 144 7.08 -4.50 -4.73
CA PHE A 144 7.14 -3.03 -4.62
C PHE A 144 6.14 -2.37 -5.54
N THR A 145 6.04 -2.84 -6.79
CA THR A 145 5.06 -2.34 -7.75
C THR A 145 3.63 -2.57 -7.25
N LEU A 146 3.32 -3.77 -6.75
CA LEU A 146 2.00 -4.12 -6.24
C LEU A 146 1.63 -3.32 -4.97
N PHE A 147 2.57 -3.04 -4.08
CA PHE A 147 2.32 -2.23 -2.89
C PHE A 147 2.03 -0.77 -3.24
N ILE A 148 2.76 -0.18 -4.18
CA ILE A 148 2.47 1.18 -4.69
C ILE A 148 1.06 1.23 -5.31
N LEU A 149 0.70 0.23 -6.12
CA LEU A 149 -0.64 0.12 -6.70
C LEU A 149 -1.71 -0.08 -5.63
N THR A 150 -1.42 -0.82 -4.55
CA THR A 150 -2.35 -1.01 -3.43
C THR A 150 -2.68 0.32 -2.76
N VAL A 151 -1.66 1.10 -2.38
CA VAL A 151 -1.87 2.44 -1.79
C VAL A 151 -2.67 3.33 -2.73
N TYR A 152 -2.33 3.34 -4.02
CA TYR A 152 -3.07 4.09 -5.03
C TYR A 152 -4.54 3.64 -5.13
N PHE A 153 -4.81 2.35 -5.16
CA PHE A 153 -6.18 1.84 -5.25
C PHE A 153 -6.99 2.11 -4.00
N ILE A 154 -6.38 2.05 -2.80
CA ILE A 154 -7.03 2.45 -1.55
C ILE A 154 -7.43 3.93 -1.61
N GLU A 155 -6.49 4.84 -1.94
CA GLU A 155 -6.78 6.28 -2.03
C GLU A 155 -7.88 6.57 -3.06
N MET A 156 -7.79 5.98 -4.25
CA MET A 156 -8.78 6.18 -5.31
C MET A 156 -10.14 5.54 -5.00
N PHE A 157 -10.16 4.43 -4.26
CA PHE A 157 -11.38 3.82 -3.79
C PHE A 157 -12.07 4.69 -2.73
N LEU A 158 -11.31 5.19 -1.76
CA LEU A 158 -11.81 6.08 -0.73
C LEU A 158 -12.34 7.40 -1.31
N GLU A 159 -11.70 7.92 -2.37
CA GLU A 159 -12.15 9.16 -3.04
C GLU A 159 -13.40 8.93 -3.91
N THR A 160 -13.43 7.84 -4.70
CA THR A 160 -14.41 7.70 -5.80
C THR A 160 -15.42 6.56 -5.64
N LYS A 161 -15.16 5.61 -4.75
CA LYS A 161 -15.94 4.36 -4.55
C LYS A 161 -16.15 3.52 -5.82
N LYS A 162 -15.29 3.69 -6.84
CA LYS A 162 -15.43 2.97 -8.11
C LYS A 162 -15.03 1.50 -7.96
N LYS A 163 -15.90 0.60 -8.47
CA LYS A 163 -15.72 -0.87 -8.40
C LYS A 163 -14.37 -1.35 -8.97
N ARG A 164 -13.81 -0.69 -10.00
CA ARG A 164 -12.53 -1.07 -10.60
C ARG A 164 -11.38 -1.08 -9.60
N TYR A 165 -11.37 -0.14 -8.62
CA TYR A 165 -10.34 -0.08 -7.59
C TYR A 165 -10.53 -1.19 -6.56
N ALA A 166 -11.78 -1.51 -6.20
CA ALA A 166 -12.09 -2.64 -5.34
C ALA A 166 -11.64 -3.99 -5.96
N VAL A 167 -11.90 -4.17 -7.26
CA VAL A 167 -11.43 -5.36 -8.01
C VAL A 167 -9.90 -5.43 -8.01
N GLY A 168 -9.21 -4.31 -8.28
CA GLY A 168 -7.75 -4.25 -8.19
C GLY A 168 -7.22 -4.65 -6.82
N LEU A 169 -7.85 -4.15 -5.74
CA LEU A 169 -7.48 -4.52 -4.36
C LEU A 169 -7.70 -6.02 -4.06
N ILE A 170 -8.64 -6.70 -4.71
CA ILE A 170 -8.86 -8.14 -4.54
C ILE A 170 -7.86 -8.97 -5.37
N ILE A 171 -7.48 -8.50 -6.56
CA ILE A 171 -6.54 -9.21 -7.45
C ILE A 171 -5.10 -9.17 -6.90
N ILE A 172 -4.67 -8.03 -6.37
CA ILE A 172 -3.28 -7.85 -5.90
C ILE A 172 -2.86 -8.92 -4.88
N PRO A 173 -3.60 -9.20 -3.79
CA PRO A 173 -3.15 -10.20 -2.81
C PRO A 173 -3.17 -11.64 -3.36
N ILE A 174 -3.97 -11.95 -4.39
CA ILE A 174 -3.89 -13.23 -5.11
C ILE A 174 -2.52 -13.34 -5.81
N ILE A 175 -2.09 -12.26 -6.48
CA ILE A 175 -0.77 -12.24 -7.14
C ILE A 175 0.35 -12.37 -6.08
N ILE A 176 0.26 -11.62 -4.99
CA ILE A 176 1.25 -11.65 -3.90
C ILE A 176 1.36 -13.06 -3.30
N ALA A 177 0.26 -13.73 -3.02
CA ALA A 177 0.24 -15.08 -2.46
C ALA A 177 0.93 -16.15 -3.35
N ASN A 178 1.03 -15.88 -4.66
CA ASN A 178 1.66 -16.78 -5.62
C ASN A 178 3.07 -16.36 -6.05
N VAL A 179 3.35 -15.05 -6.08
CA VAL A 179 4.64 -14.50 -6.55
C VAL A 179 5.61 -14.28 -5.41
N HIS A 180 5.12 -13.86 -4.23
CA HIS A 180 5.96 -13.55 -3.07
C HIS A 180 5.17 -13.73 -1.76
N LEU A 181 4.93 -14.97 -1.43
CA LEU A 181 4.06 -15.39 -0.32
C LEU A 181 4.47 -14.82 1.04
N ALA A 182 5.77 -14.66 1.29
CA ALA A 182 6.29 -14.15 2.57
C ALA A 182 5.74 -12.76 2.93
N VAL A 183 5.42 -11.93 1.94
CA VAL A 183 4.91 -10.57 2.15
C VAL A 183 3.38 -10.45 2.14
N PHE A 184 2.66 -11.56 2.00
CA PHE A 184 1.20 -11.58 1.98
C PHE A 184 0.58 -10.90 3.23
N PRO A 185 1.06 -11.13 4.48
CA PRO A 185 0.53 -10.43 5.66
C PRO A 185 0.74 -8.91 5.61
N PHE A 186 1.85 -8.43 5.03
CA PHE A 186 2.15 -6.99 4.93
C PHE A 186 1.20 -6.25 4.00
N TYR A 187 0.54 -6.93 3.07
CA TYR A 187 -0.53 -6.35 2.26
C TYR A 187 -1.63 -5.73 3.14
N PHE A 188 -2.01 -6.40 4.23
CA PHE A 188 -3.06 -5.94 5.14
C PHE A 188 -2.62 -4.77 6.02
N VAL A 189 -1.32 -4.68 6.31
CA VAL A 189 -0.75 -3.55 7.07
C VAL A 189 -1.02 -2.21 6.37
N LEU A 190 -1.06 -2.20 5.02
CA LEU A 190 -1.35 -0.99 4.24
C LEU A 190 -2.77 -0.43 4.45
N TYR A 191 -3.72 -1.22 4.94
CA TYR A 191 -5.08 -0.78 5.25
C TYR A 191 -5.19 -0.13 6.63
N LEU A 192 -4.35 -0.55 7.58
CA LEU A 192 -4.45 -0.17 9.00
C LEU A 192 -4.43 1.34 9.23
N PRO A 193 -3.59 2.16 8.56
CA PRO A 193 -3.58 3.60 8.73
C PRO A 193 -4.93 4.26 8.44
N TYR A 194 -5.61 3.83 7.39
CA TYR A 194 -6.92 4.36 6.99
C TYR A 194 -8.03 3.94 7.93
N ILE A 195 -7.98 2.70 8.40
CA ILE A 195 -8.93 2.17 9.38
C ILE A 195 -8.75 2.85 10.72
N ALA A 196 -7.51 3.03 11.18
CA ALA A 196 -7.19 3.71 12.42
C ALA A 196 -7.63 5.19 12.40
N GLU A 197 -7.37 5.92 11.30
CA GLU A 197 -7.86 7.28 11.13
C GLU A 197 -9.39 7.35 11.24
N TYR A 198 -10.10 6.43 10.57
CA TYR A 198 -11.56 6.39 10.63
C TYR A 198 -12.10 6.04 12.01
N MET A 199 -11.46 5.11 12.74
CA MET A 199 -11.83 4.79 14.13
C MET A 199 -11.65 5.99 15.05
N ILE A 200 -10.53 6.71 14.94
CA ILE A 200 -10.28 7.95 15.70
C ILE A 200 -11.29 9.03 15.33
N TYR A 201 -11.66 9.15 14.03
CA TYR A 201 -12.73 10.05 13.61
C TYR A 201 -14.05 9.72 14.29
N ILE A 202 -14.49 8.48 14.31
CA ILE A 202 -15.72 8.05 14.98
C ILE A 202 -15.64 8.39 16.47
N LEU A 203 -14.56 8.01 17.16
CA LEU A 203 -14.40 8.28 18.59
C LEU A 203 -14.43 9.77 18.90
N SER A 204 -13.73 10.58 18.11
CA SER A 204 -13.69 12.04 18.30
C SER A 204 -14.98 12.76 17.93
N ASN A 205 -15.90 12.10 17.19
CA ASN A 205 -17.20 12.66 16.78
C ASN A 205 -18.40 11.93 17.42
N THR A 206 -18.16 11.06 18.40
CA THR A 206 -19.20 10.19 18.97
C THR A 206 -20.44 10.99 19.43
N GLU A 207 -20.26 12.13 20.11
CA GLU A 207 -21.38 12.96 20.55
C GLU A 207 -22.20 13.49 19.36
N ILE A 208 -21.54 14.03 18.32
CA ILE A 208 -22.20 14.54 17.11
C ILE A 208 -22.94 13.40 16.40
N ILE A 209 -22.31 12.25 16.24
CA ILE A 209 -22.89 11.07 15.56
C ILE A 209 -24.11 10.55 16.32
N LEU A 210 -24.03 10.45 17.65
CA LEU A 210 -25.15 9.98 18.46
C LEU A 210 -26.33 10.95 18.44
N VAL A 211 -26.08 12.27 18.51
CA VAL A 211 -27.13 13.28 18.42
C VAL A 211 -27.77 13.24 17.04
N THR A 212 -27.02 13.19 15.96
CA THR A 212 -27.55 13.07 14.60
C THR A 212 -28.41 11.82 14.41
N ALA A 213 -27.92 10.66 14.89
CA ALA A 213 -28.69 9.41 14.82
C ALA A 213 -29.99 9.46 15.65
N LYS A 214 -30.02 10.22 16.77
CA LYS A 214 -31.21 10.42 17.56
C LYS A 214 -32.21 11.29 16.79
N ILE A 215 -31.76 12.38 16.16
CA ILE A 215 -32.59 13.23 15.30
C ILE A 215 -33.21 12.43 14.16
N ASP A 216 -32.45 11.58 13.47
CA ASP A 216 -32.95 10.72 12.40
C ASP A 216 -34.03 9.73 12.88
N ARG A 217 -33.87 9.17 14.09
CA ARG A 217 -34.91 8.31 14.71
C ARG A 217 -36.18 9.09 15.02
N LEU A 218 -36.04 10.28 15.56
CA LEU A 218 -37.18 11.17 15.87
C LEU A 218 -37.92 11.59 14.59
N ASN A 219 -37.20 11.93 13.52
CA ASN A 219 -37.79 12.23 12.22
C ASN A 219 -38.57 11.02 11.64
N LYS A 220 -38.05 9.82 11.75
CA LYS A 220 -38.76 8.60 11.36
C LYS A 220 -39.99 8.33 12.22
N LYS A 221 -39.96 8.76 13.51
CA LYS A 221 -41.13 8.65 14.40
C LYS A 221 -42.22 9.61 13.99
N ILE A 222 -41.89 10.86 13.63
CA ILE A 222 -42.87 11.86 13.08
C ILE A 222 -43.61 11.28 11.89
N LEU A 223 -42.94 10.59 10.96
CA LEU A 223 -43.56 10.00 9.76
C LEU A 223 -44.60 8.90 10.07
N LYS A 224 -44.56 8.33 11.28
CA LYS A 224 -45.45 7.24 11.71
C LYS A 224 -46.54 7.70 12.70
N THR A 225 -46.48 8.94 13.20
CA THR A 225 -47.37 9.49 14.21
C THR A 225 -48.39 10.42 13.54
N THR A 226 -49.66 10.25 13.87
CA THR A 226 -50.76 11.06 13.35
C THR A 226 -51.29 12.11 14.37
N ASN A 227 -50.79 12.05 15.62
CA ASN A 227 -51.20 12.97 16.70
C ASN A 227 -50.37 14.27 16.64
N GLU A 228 -51.04 15.38 16.41
CA GLU A 228 -50.41 16.72 16.25
C GLU A 228 -49.67 17.19 17.49
N GLU A 229 -50.19 16.93 18.70
CA GLU A 229 -49.50 17.30 19.94
C GLU A 229 -48.20 16.53 20.13
N GLU A 230 -48.17 15.22 19.80
CA GLU A 230 -46.98 14.40 19.87
C GLU A 230 -45.93 14.82 18.81
N ILE A 231 -46.40 15.17 17.61
CA ILE A 231 -45.53 15.69 16.55
C ILE A 231 -44.85 16.99 16.99
N GLN A 232 -45.60 17.91 17.63
CA GLN A 232 -45.04 19.18 18.09
C GLN A 232 -43.98 18.98 19.17
N LYS A 233 -44.22 18.09 20.16
CA LYS A 233 -43.22 17.74 21.20
C LYS A 233 -41.94 17.15 20.61
N ILE A 234 -42.05 16.27 19.60
CA ILE A 234 -40.90 15.69 18.93
C ILE A 234 -40.15 16.77 18.14
N LYS A 235 -40.81 17.69 17.46
CA LYS A 235 -40.17 18.82 16.76
C LYS A 235 -39.40 19.72 17.72
N ASP A 236 -39.94 20.02 18.90
CA ASP A 236 -39.25 20.82 19.90
C ASP A 236 -37.99 20.09 20.47
N GLU A 237 -38.05 18.76 20.62
CA GLU A 237 -36.88 17.96 21.00
C GLU A 237 -35.82 17.98 19.90
N ILE A 238 -36.20 17.85 18.64
CA ILE A 238 -35.30 17.93 17.48
C ILE A 238 -34.59 19.28 17.46
N ASN A 239 -35.33 20.39 17.56
CA ASN A 239 -34.78 21.75 17.56
C ASN A 239 -33.74 21.97 18.68
N LYS A 240 -33.98 21.44 19.89
CA LYS A 240 -33.00 21.50 20.99
C LYS A 240 -31.74 20.70 20.68
N LEU A 241 -31.89 19.51 20.11
CA LEU A 241 -30.76 18.66 19.73
C LEU A 241 -29.95 19.28 18.58
N GLU A 242 -30.58 19.88 17.59
CA GLU A 242 -29.94 20.59 16.48
C GLU A 242 -29.10 21.77 16.98
N GLN A 243 -29.67 22.63 17.86
CA GLN A 243 -28.93 23.74 18.45
C GLN A 243 -27.70 23.29 19.27
N LYS A 244 -27.84 22.17 20.03
CA LYS A 244 -26.70 21.59 20.76
C LYS A 244 -25.64 21.09 19.79
N ASN A 245 -26.06 20.38 18.75
CA ASN A 245 -25.17 19.82 17.72
C ASN A 245 -24.41 20.91 16.98
N GLU A 246 -25.08 21.98 16.58
CA GLU A 246 -24.49 23.13 15.90
C GLU A 246 -23.39 23.81 16.75
N LYS A 247 -23.64 24.00 18.05
CA LYS A 247 -22.64 24.56 18.97
C LYS A 247 -21.39 23.64 19.06
N THR A 248 -21.59 22.34 19.13
CA THR A 248 -20.49 21.34 19.19
C THR A 248 -19.70 21.35 17.89
N ILE A 249 -20.37 21.40 16.73
CA ILE A 249 -19.75 21.49 15.41
C ILE A 249 -18.92 22.76 15.27
N LYS A 250 -19.51 23.96 15.60
CA LYS A 250 -18.78 25.24 15.53
C LYS A 250 -17.55 25.28 16.42
N LYS A 251 -17.63 24.70 17.63
CA LYS A 251 -16.47 24.58 18.52
C LYS A 251 -15.37 23.71 17.89
N LYS A 252 -15.75 22.63 17.25
CA LYS A 252 -14.82 21.71 16.59
C LYS A 252 -14.18 22.35 15.35
N GLU A 253 -14.94 23.01 14.51
CA GLU A 253 -14.44 23.74 13.34
C GLU A 253 -13.37 24.76 13.71
N LYS A 254 -13.57 25.50 14.82
CA LYS A 254 -12.55 26.42 15.34
C LYS A 254 -11.26 25.72 15.73
N ILE A 255 -11.36 24.52 16.33
CA ILE A 255 -10.19 23.71 16.69
C ILE A 255 -9.51 23.16 15.43
N ASP A 256 -10.30 22.73 14.44
CA ASP A 256 -9.80 22.15 13.18
C ASP A 256 -9.24 23.20 12.22
N ALA A 257 -9.58 24.50 12.43
CA ALA A 257 -9.00 25.63 11.71
C ALA A 257 -7.51 25.88 12.05
N ASN A 258 -7.00 25.33 13.16
CA ASN A 258 -5.59 25.47 13.52
C ASN A 258 -4.70 24.86 12.42
N PRO A 259 -3.76 25.65 11.81
CA PRO A 259 -2.90 25.16 10.72
C PRO A 259 -1.96 24.03 11.14
N TYR A 260 -1.60 23.94 12.42
CA TYR A 260 -0.70 22.90 12.94
C TYR A 260 -1.42 21.61 13.37
N LYS A 261 -2.74 21.56 13.23
CA LYS A 261 -3.49 20.36 13.63
C LYS A 261 -3.48 19.30 12.54
N ILE A 262 -3.20 18.05 12.94
CA ILE A 262 -3.31 16.89 12.09
C ILE A 262 -4.75 16.75 11.58
N LYS A 263 -4.91 16.57 10.27
CA LYS A 263 -6.22 16.42 9.65
C LYS A 263 -6.73 14.99 9.86
N ILE A 264 -7.87 14.84 10.51
CA ILE A 264 -8.58 13.56 10.67
C ILE A 264 -9.73 13.52 9.69
N ARG A 265 -9.74 12.55 8.80
CA ARG A 265 -10.72 12.42 7.71
C ARG A 265 -11.82 11.42 8.08
N GLY A 266 -13.06 11.86 8.12
CA GLY A 266 -14.23 10.98 8.20
C GLY A 266 -14.64 10.56 6.80
N ASN A 267 -14.36 9.31 6.43
CA ASN A 267 -14.74 8.79 5.12
C ASN A 267 -15.50 7.48 5.28
N ASP A 268 -16.80 7.51 5.05
CA ASP A 268 -17.68 6.33 5.18
C ASP A 268 -17.33 5.19 4.21
N ASN A 269 -16.57 5.47 3.14
CA ASN A 269 -16.09 4.43 2.23
C ASN A 269 -15.10 3.47 2.92
N VAL A 270 -14.52 3.84 4.06
CA VAL A 270 -13.66 2.96 4.88
C VAL A 270 -14.43 1.73 5.36
N LYS A 271 -15.74 1.83 5.61
CA LYS A 271 -16.57 0.66 5.94
C LYS A 271 -16.53 -0.39 4.82
N ALA A 272 -16.66 0.06 3.56
CA ALA A 272 -16.57 -0.82 2.42
C ALA A 272 -15.12 -1.31 2.19
N LEU A 273 -14.13 -0.49 2.48
CA LEU A 273 -12.72 -0.89 2.44
C LEU A 273 -12.40 -2.02 3.43
N ILE A 274 -12.98 -1.98 4.64
CA ILE A 274 -12.86 -3.07 5.63
C ILE A 274 -13.46 -4.37 5.08
N ILE A 275 -14.62 -4.30 4.42
CA ILE A 275 -15.25 -5.47 3.79
C ILE A 275 -14.33 -6.04 2.71
N ILE A 276 -13.73 -5.18 1.85
CA ILE A 276 -12.77 -5.61 0.84
C ILE A 276 -11.56 -6.27 1.51
N MET A 277 -11.01 -5.69 2.58
CA MET A 277 -9.90 -6.28 3.32
C MET A 277 -10.24 -7.67 3.87
N ILE A 278 -11.45 -7.86 4.41
CA ILE A 278 -11.91 -9.18 4.90
C ILE A 278 -12.00 -10.18 3.75
N ILE A 279 -12.52 -9.78 2.58
CA ILE A 279 -12.56 -10.64 1.38
C ILE A 279 -11.11 -11.01 0.97
N CYS A 280 -10.19 -10.06 1.01
CA CYS A 280 -8.79 -10.28 0.68
C CYS A 280 -8.11 -11.29 1.61
N LEU A 281 -8.54 -11.43 2.87
CA LEU A 281 -8.02 -12.47 3.76
C LEU A 281 -8.20 -13.88 3.20
N PHE A 282 -9.28 -14.14 2.46
CA PHE A 282 -9.52 -15.45 1.86
C PHE A 282 -8.73 -15.68 0.56
N THR A 283 -8.19 -14.63 -0.04
CA THR A 283 -7.44 -14.76 -1.31
C THR A 283 -6.12 -15.52 -1.16
N GLY A 284 -5.54 -15.55 0.05
CA GLY A 284 -4.37 -16.36 0.34
C GLY A 284 -4.58 -17.88 0.19
N LEU A 285 -5.84 -18.34 0.10
CA LEU A 285 -6.17 -19.74 -0.21
C LEU A 285 -6.14 -20.03 -1.72
N LEU A 286 -6.03 -19.00 -2.56
CA LEU A 286 -5.96 -19.13 -4.02
C LEU A 286 -4.52 -19.35 -4.49
N THR A 287 -3.85 -20.33 -3.89
CA THR A 287 -2.49 -20.74 -4.19
C THR A 287 -2.40 -22.28 -4.04
N PRO A 288 -1.53 -22.97 -4.80
CA PRO A 288 -1.29 -24.41 -4.60
C PRO A 288 -0.65 -24.73 -3.26
N LEU A 289 -0.17 -23.72 -2.50
CA LEU A 289 0.52 -23.87 -1.22
C LEU A 289 -0.45 -23.93 -0.01
N GLY A 290 -1.79 -23.99 -0.24
CA GLY A 290 -2.81 -24.09 0.81
C GLY A 290 -2.77 -22.95 1.82
N THR A 291 -2.61 -23.25 3.11
CA THR A 291 -2.61 -22.25 4.19
C THR A 291 -1.24 -21.57 4.44
N THR A 292 -0.22 -21.90 3.66
CA THR A 292 1.14 -21.39 3.83
C THR A 292 1.22 -19.85 3.84
N PRO A 293 0.45 -19.04 3.04
CA PRO A 293 0.49 -17.59 3.12
C PRO A 293 0.22 -17.02 4.50
N TYR A 294 -0.50 -17.74 5.35
CA TYR A 294 -0.85 -17.28 6.71
C TYR A 294 0.15 -17.71 7.77
N THR A 295 0.87 -18.80 7.53
CA THR A 295 1.74 -19.44 8.53
C THR A 295 3.22 -19.23 8.27
N TYR A 296 3.60 -18.92 7.03
CA TYR A 296 5.00 -18.83 6.61
C TYR A 296 5.81 -17.85 7.44
N LEU A 297 5.34 -16.60 7.57
CA LEU A 297 6.05 -15.56 8.32
C LEU A 297 6.27 -15.97 9.78
N ILE A 298 5.24 -16.52 10.43
CA ILE A 298 5.32 -16.95 11.82
C ILE A 298 6.34 -18.09 11.97
N LYS A 299 6.29 -19.08 11.08
CA LYS A 299 7.25 -20.22 11.11
C LYS A 299 8.68 -19.77 10.86
N THR A 300 8.90 -18.83 9.93
CA THR A 300 10.22 -18.29 9.62
C THR A 300 10.80 -17.53 10.82
N MET A 301 9.97 -16.79 11.57
CA MET A 301 10.40 -15.98 12.71
C MET A 301 10.59 -16.81 14.00
N GLN A 302 10.14 -18.05 14.06
CA GLN A 302 10.28 -18.92 15.26
C GLN A 302 11.66 -19.53 15.45
N GLY A 303 12.56 -19.44 14.46
CA GLY A 303 13.90 -20.05 14.52
C GLY A 303 15.01 -19.05 14.86
N THR A 304 16.23 -19.55 14.98
CA THR A 304 17.44 -18.74 15.14
C THR A 304 17.95 -18.18 13.80
N THR A 305 17.43 -18.67 12.68
CA THR A 305 17.82 -18.30 11.32
C THR A 305 17.66 -16.80 11.02
N PRO A 306 16.58 -16.10 11.48
CA PRO A 306 16.41 -14.67 11.22
C PRO A 306 17.58 -13.82 11.73
N HIS A 307 18.20 -14.19 12.85
CA HIS A 307 19.32 -13.44 13.42
C HIS A 307 20.62 -13.53 12.60
N ASN A 308 20.72 -14.51 11.73
CA ASN A 308 21.89 -14.74 10.88
C ASN A 308 21.71 -14.18 9.45
N ILE A 309 20.55 -13.64 9.13
CA ILE A 309 20.25 -13.07 7.82
C ILE A 309 20.29 -11.55 7.92
N SER A 310 21.23 -10.90 7.24
CA SER A 310 21.44 -9.45 7.30
C SER A 310 20.19 -8.64 6.90
N GLU A 311 19.35 -9.18 6.02
CA GLU A 311 18.11 -8.55 5.56
C GLU A 311 17.02 -8.53 6.64
N HIS A 312 17.12 -9.36 7.69
CA HIS A 312 16.20 -9.42 8.83
C HIS A 312 16.67 -8.57 10.01
N LEU A 313 17.88 -8.03 9.94
CA LEU A 313 18.39 -7.16 11.00
C LEU A 313 17.70 -5.79 10.96
N PRO A 314 17.52 -5.14 12.12
CA PRO A 314 16.99 -3.78 12.19
C PRO A 314 17.79 -2.81 11.35
N LEU A 315 17.12 -1.87 10.68
CA LEU A 315 17.79 -0.80 9.95
C LEU A 315 18.47 0.14 10.94
N ILE A 316 19.80 0.16 10.92
CA ILE A 316 20.59 1.08 11.73
C ILE A 316 20.69 2.40 10.97
N LEU A 317 20.13 3.47 11.53
CA LEU A 317 20.03 4.76 10.84
C LEU A 317 21.39 5.36 10.47
N VAL A 318 22.40 5.17 11.31
CA VAL A 318 23.76 5.72 11.06
C VAL A 318 24.44 5.06 9.85
N ASP A 319 24.10 3.80 9.57
CA ASP A 319 24.64 3.07 8.43
C ASP A 319 23.82 3.32 7.14
N ASN A 320 22.68 4.02 7.26
CA ASN A 320 21.76 4.33 6.18
C ASN A 320 21.59 5.85 6.02
N LEU A 321 22.70 6.56 5.80
CA LEU A 321 22.74 8.02 5.72
C LEU A 321 21.75 8.61 4.72
N GLU A 322 21.54 7.95 3.59
CA GLU A 322 20.60 8.41 2.55
C GLU A 322 19.14 8.37 3.03
N PHE A 323 18.77 7.33 3.77
CA PHE A 323 17.45 7.24 4.40
C PHE A 323 17.29 8.30 5.47
N MET A 324 18.33 8.53 6.29
CA MET A 324 18.38 9.65 7.26
C MET A 324 18.18 11.00 6.59
N CYS A 325 18.91 11.29 5.52
CA CYS A 325 18.78 12.52 4.77
C CYS A 325 17.36 12.70 4.19
N ALA A 326 16.77 11.65 3.66
CA ALA A 326 15.39 11.67 3.16
C ALA A 326 14.38 11.97 4.27
N LEU A 327 14.54 11.36 5.46
CA LEU A 327 13.70 11.60 6.62
C LEU A 327 13.83 13.04 7.13
N VAL A 328 15.06 13.56 7.28
CA VAL A 328 15.33 14.95 7.70
C VAL A 328 14.72 15.93 6.71
N LEU A 329 14.92 15.71 5.40
CA LEU A 329 14.32 16.54 4.35
C LEU A 329 12.79 16.53 4.42
N PHE A 330 12.19 15.38 4.64
CA PHE A 330 10.74 15.23 4.80
C PHE A 330 10.23 16.04 6.00
N ILE A 331 10.89 15.92 7.18
CA ILE A 331 10.54 16.68 8.38
C ILE A 331 10.72 18.18 8.13
N ALA A 332 11.80 18.60 7.47
CA ALA A 332 12.04 20.00 7.11
C ALA A 332 10.92 20.55 6.21
N ILE A 333 10.52 19.80 5.16
CA ILE A 333 9.39 20.20 4.30
C ILE A 333 8.12 20.39 5.13
N LEU A 334 7.81 19.47 6.03
CA LEU A 334 6.64 19.57 6.90
C LEU A 334 6.70 20.78 7.84
N THR A 335 7.89 21.11 8.35
CA THR A 335 8.08 22.22 9.28
C THR A 335 7.97 23.58 8.58
N PHE A 336 8.49 23.69 7.35
CA PHE A 336 8.54 24.95 6.60
C PHE A 336 7.38 25.15 5.62
N THR A 337 6.43 24.23 5.56
CA THR A 337 5.24 24.36 4.71
C THR A 337 3.98 24.26 5.56
N ASP A 338 2.96 25.06 5.20
CA ASP A 338 1.62 25.01 5.84
C ASP A 338 0.82 23.75 5.42
N THR A 339 1.52 22.64 5.15
CA THR A 339 0.89 21.41 4.69
C THR A 339 0.23 20.68 5.85
N LYS A 340 -1.09 20.53 5.80
CA LYS A 340 -1.83 19.71 6.78
C LYS A 340 -1.64 18.24 6.46
N ILE A 341 -0.91 17.55 7.34
CA ILE A 341 -0.73 16.10 7.25
C ILE A 341 -2.03 15.40 7.66
N ARG A 342 -2.42 14.36 6.94
CA ARG A 342 -3.51 13.47 7.36
C ARG A 342 -2.99 12.49 8.41
N LEU A 343 -3.88 12.08 9.31
CA LEU A 343 -3.53 11.11 10.35
C LEU A 343 -3.13 9.76 9.74
N SER A 344 -3.79 9.33 8.67
CA SER A 344 -3.42 8.12 7.92
C SER A 344 -2.02 8.18 7.32
N ASP A 345 -1.58 9.36 6.80
CA ASP A 345 -0.23 9.52 6.27
C ASP A 345 0.83 9.42 7.39
N LEU A 346 0.52 10.00 8.56
CA LEU A 346 1.39 9.91 9.74
C LEU A 346 1.49 8.47 10.26
N PHE A 347 0.38 7.74 10.31
CA PHE A 347 0.38 6.32 10.70
C PHE A 347 1.12 5.45 9.68
N MET A 348 0.97 5.74 8.39
CA MET A 348 1.72 5.02 7.35
C MET A 348 3.22 5.23 7.54
N LEU A 349 3.67 6.48 7.69
CA LEU A 349 5.08 6.80 7.91
C LEU A 349 5.60 6.19 9.21
N GLY A 350 4.88 6.37 10.33
CA GLY A 350 5.26 5.83 11.62
C GLY A 350 5.33 4.30 11.62
N GLY A 351 4.35 3.64 10.99
CA GLY A 351 4.34 2.19 10.83
C GLY A 351 5.51 1.67 10.00
N LEU A 352 5.85 2.36 8.89
CA LEU A 352 7.01 2.02 8.07
C LEU A 352 8.33 2.20 8.84
N ILE A 353 8.49 3.30 9.57
CA ILE A 353 9.69 3.52 10.41
C ILE A 353 9.81 2.42 11.46
N LEU A 354 8.73 2.10 12.17
CA LEU A 354 8.75 1.05 13.21
C LEU A 354 9.07 -0.32 12.63
N THR A 355 8.53 -0.67 11.45
CA THR A 355 8.85 -1.94 10.79
C THR A 355 10.30 -2.00 10.32
N CYS A 356 10.88 -0.89 9.83
CA CYS A 356 12.28 -0.82 9.41
C CYS A 356 13.26 -0.87 10.59
N MET A 357 12.92 -0.23 11.71
CA MET A 357 13.78 -0.22 12.90
C MET A 357 13.73 -1.54 13.68
N GLY A 358 12.84 -2.43 13.32
CA GLY A 358 12.69 -3.77 13.90
C GLY A 358 12.53 -3.74 15.42
N VAL A 359 11.30 -3.77 15.90
CA VAL A 359 11.05 -4.05 17.31
C VAL A 359 11.27 -5.56 17.51
N TYR A 360 12.50 -6.00 17.47
CA TYR A 360 12.90 -7.30 17.96
C TYR A 360 13.46 -7.09 19.38
N SER A 361 12.58 -7.09 20.34
CA SER A 361 12.94 -7.29 21.74
C SER A 361 12.77 -8.75 22.08
#